data_544c01ea3797afee4f26b942d55f63a7
#
_entry.id   544c01ea3797afee4f26b942d55f63a7
#
_cell.length_a   1.000
_cell.length_b   1.000
_cell.length_c   1.000
_cell.angle_alpha   90.00
_cell.angle_beta   90.00
_cell.angle_gamma   90.00
#
_symmetry.space_group_name_H-M   'P 1'
#
loop_
_entity.id
_entity.type
_entity.pdbx_description
1 polymer ?
#
loop_
_entity_poly.entity_id
_entity_poly.type
_entity_poly.pdbx_seq_one_letter_code
_entity_poly.pdbx_strand_id
1 'polypeptide(L)'
;MAAGTGTQKELRVQIVDFQPGDLPAVRALELECFSDAWSEKLLQDLLTSSWDKAWVLKEDETVRGYSNFRVIAGEGELMRIAVHGACRGRGYGRLLMERLLKEAEEENVE
;
A
#
# COMPACT_ATOMS: atom_id res chain seq x y z
N MET A 1 4.03 -6.93 35.61
CA MET A 1 4.11 -6.45 35.00
C MET A 1 4.09 -6.06 34.34
N ALA A 2 3.86 -6.51 34.15
CA ALA A 2 3.88 -6.19 33.22
C ALA A 2 4.14 -5.34 32.79
N ALA A 3 4.25 -5.31 33.27
CA ALA A 3 4.48 -4.38 32.98
C ALA A 3 5.16 -3.93 32.05
N GLY A 4 5.91 -3.69 32.11
CA GLY A 4 6.59 -3.29 31.03
C GLY A 4 5.96 -3.70 29.77
N THR A 5 5.04 -4.54 29.82
CA THR A 5 4.37 -5.02 28.63
C THR A 5 3.67 -3.91 27.90
N GLY A 6 3.13 -2.94 28.60
CA GLY A 6 2.47 -1.83 27.95
C GLY A 6 3.41 -1.02 27.09
N THR A 7 4.67 -0.94 27.50
CA THR A 7 5.64 -0.19 26.73
C THR A 7 6.29 -1.02 25.65
N GLN A 8 6.09 -2.31 25.69
CA GLN A 8 6.64 -3.23 24.72
C GLN A 8 5.64 -3.60 23.64
N LYS A 9 4.55 -2.89 23.55
CA LYS A 9 3.52 -3.20 22.59
C LYS A 9 4.10 -3.19 21.18
N GLU A 10 3.91 -4.29 20.50
CA GLU A 10 4.34 -4.39 19.11
C GLU A 10 3.25 -3.89 18.20
N LEU A 11 3.67 -3.15 17.18
CA LEU A 11 2.74 -2.71 16.16
C LEU A 11 2.40 -3.89 15.27
N ARG A 12 1.13 -4.05 14.99
CA ARG A 12 0.67 -5.08 14.08
C ARG A 12 0.73 -4.53 12.68
N VAL A 13 1.65 -5.05 11.88
CA VAL A 13 1.81 -4.63 10.48
C VAL A 13 1.14 -5.66 9.58
N GLN A 14 0.26 -5.19 8.71
CA GLN A 14 -0.40 -6.10 7.77
C GLN A 14 -0.63 -5.36 6.45
N ILE A 15 -0.67 -6.14 5.37
CA ILE A 15 -0.94 -5.61 4.04
C ILE A 15 -2.27 -6.22 3.61
N VAL A 16 -3.22 -5.34 3.29
CA VAL A 16 -4.57 -5.76 2.92
C VAL A 16 -5.00 -5.02 1.66
N ASP A 17 -6.05 -5.51 1.03
CA ASP A 17 -6.58 -4.87 -0.18
C ASP A 17 -7.01 -3.44 0.12
N PHE A 18 -6.76 -2.56 -0.86
CA PHE A 18 -7.22 -1.18 -0.79
C PHE A 18 -8.74 -1.14 -0.82
N GLN A 19 -9.33 -0.49 0.17
CA GLN A 19 -10.79 -0.41 0.32
C GLN A 19 -11.23 1.05 0.25
N PRO A 20 -12.53 1.31 -0.04
CA PRO A 20 -13.01 2.69 -0.12
C PRO A 20 -12.73 3.51 1.14
N GLY A 21 -12.75 2.88 2.31
CA GLY A 21 -12.47 3.58 3.56
C GLY A 21 -11.03 4.05 3.68
N ASP A 22 -10.13 3.50 2.87
CA ASP A 22 -8.71 3.87 2.91
C ASP A 22 -8.41 5.07 2.01
N LEU A 23 -9.39 5.52 1.22
CA LEU A 23 -9.17 6.55 0.21
C LEU A 23 -8.57 7.85 0.78
N PRO A 24 -9.09 8.40 1.88
CA PRO A 24 -8.50 9.64 2.41
C PRO A 24 -7.03 9.46 2.80
N ALA A 25 -6.69 8.33 3.40
CA ALA A 25 -5.32 8.08 3.84
C ALA A 25 -4.39 7.90 2.64
N VAL A 26 -4.83 7.20 1.61
CA VAL A 26 -4.02 7.02 0.41
C VAL A 26 -3.85 8.34 -0.32
N ARG A 27 -4.90 9.17 -0.36
CA ARG A 27 -4.79 10.49 -0.95
C ARG A 27 -3.74 11.33 -0.22
N ALA A 28 -3.71 11.24 1.12
CA ALA A 28 -2.72 11.94 1.91
C ALA A 28 -1.30 11.46 1.58
N LEU A 29 -1.13 10.16 1.38
CA LEU A 29 0.17 9.61 0.99
C LEU A 29 0.62 10.14 -0.37
N GLU A 30 -0.32 10.24 -1.32
CA GLU A 30 0.00 10.78 -2.64
C GLU A 30 0.49 12.22 -2.52
N LEU A 31 -0.20 13.02 -1.72
CA LEU A 31 0.17 14.41 -1.55
C LEU A 31 1.53 14.55 -0.84
N GLU A 32 1.84 13.66 0.07
CA GLU A 32 3.10 13.71 0.80
C GLU A 32 4.27 13.22 -0.06
N CYS A 33 4.06 12.18 -0.86
CA CYS A 33 5.15 11.46 -1.49
C CYS A 33 5.44 11.86 -2.92
N PHE A 34 4.48 12.47 -3.61
CA PHE A 34 4.63 12.72 -5.05
C PHE A 34 4.28 14.14 -5.41
N SER A 35 5.13 14.76 -6.26
CA SER A 35 4.83 16.10 -6.76
C SER A 35 3.66 16.07 -7.75
N ASP A 36 3.46 14.93 -8.42
CA ASP A 36 2.34 14.73 -9.34
C ASP A 36 1.29 13.84 -8.70
N ALA A 37 0.90 14.17 -7.47
CA ALA A 37 -0.04 13.34 -6.71
C ALA A 37 -1.30 13.03 -7.51
N TRP A 38 -1.72 11.76 -7.45
CA TRP A 38 -2.96 11.34 -8.13
C TRP A 38 -4.15 11.91 -7.39
N SER A 39 -5.14 12.33 -8.17
CA SER A 39 -6.37 12.90 -7.62
C SER A 39 -7.20 11.82 -6.92
N GLU A 40 -8.14 12.28 -6.10
CA GLU A 40 -9.08 11.36 -5.46
C GLU A 40 -9.83 10.53 -6.49
N LYS A 41 -10.19 11.15 -7.62
CA LYS A 41 -10.89 10.46 -8.69
C LYS A 41 -10.06 9.31 -9.25
N LEU A 42 -8.77 9.55 -9.52
CA LEU A 42 -7.91 8.50 -10.04
C LEU A 42 -7.77 7.37 -9.03
N LEU A 43 -7.68 7.70 -7.75
CA LEU A 43 -7.58 6.68 -6.72
C LEU A 43 -8.87 5.89 -6.58
N GLN A 44 -10.02 6.55 -6.72
CA GLN A 44 -11.30 5.85 -6.73
C GLN A 44 -11.37 4.87 -7.89
N ASP A 45 -10.83 5.25 -9.04
CA ASP A 45 -10.86 4.39 -10.21
C ASP A 45 -10.11 3.09 -9.99
N LEU A 46 -9.09 3.09 -9.12
CA LEU A 46 -8.36 1.86 -8.80
C LEU A 46 -9.27 0.82 -8.15
N LEU A 47 -10.26 1.28 -7.38
CA LEU A 47 -11.14 0.38 -6.64
C LEU A 47 -12.05 -0.43 -7.55
N THR A 48 -12.33 0.08 -8.75
CA THR A 48 -13.23 -0.59 -9.68
C THR A 48 -12.55 -1.09 -10.94
N SER A 49 -11.26 -0.79 -11.11
CA SER A 49 -10.51 -1.21 -12.29
C SER A 49 -10.26 -2.72 -12.27
N SER A 50 -10.51 -3.37 -13.40
CA SER A 50 -10.21 -4.79 -13.52
C SER A 50 -8.74 -5.04 -13.78
N TRP A 51 -7.96 -4.00 -14.10
CA TRP A 51 -6.55 -4.12 -14.43
C TRP A 51 -5.63 -3.78 -13.28
N ASP A 52 -6.16 -3.12 -12.26
CA ASP A 52 -5.34 -2.64 -11.15
C ASP A 52 -5.52 -3.48 -9.91
N LYS A 53 -4.41 -3.76 -9.26
CA LYS A 53 -4.37 -4.38 -7.94
C LYS A 53 -3.73 -3.35 -7.01
N ALA A 54 -4.35 -3.10 -5.89
CA ALA A 54 -3.83 -2.10 -4.96
C ALA A 54 -3.96 -2.58 -3.54
N TRP A 55 -2.94 -2.28 -2.74
CA TRP A 55 -2.87 -2.72 -1.34
C TRP A 55 -2.47 -1.56 -0.46
N VAL A 56 -2.91 -1.63 0.79
CA VAL A 56 -2.43 -0.69 1.81
C VAL A 56 -1.69 -1.47 2.87
N LEU A 57 -0.66 -0.85 3.44
CA LEU A 57 0.06 -1.38 4.59
C LEU A 57 -0.39 -0.61 5.81
N LYS A 58 -0.84 -1.32 6.82
CA LYS A 58 -1.36 -0.73 8.05
C LYS A 58 -0.49 -1.10 9.24
N GLU A 59 -0.20 -0.09 10.07
CA GLU A 59 0.29 -0.31 11.43
C GLU A 59 -0.95 -0.26 12.31
N ASP A 60 -1.29 -1.40 12.91
CA ASP A 60 -2.58 -1.55 13.59
C ASP A 60 -3.68 -1.18 12.59
N GLU A 61 -4.43 -0.13 12.83
CA GLU A 61 -5.51 0.25 11.91
C GLU A 61 -5.17 1.48 11.08
N THR A 62 -3.92 1.96 11.14
CA THR A 62 -3.52 3.19 10.46
C THR A 62 -2.77 2.88 9.18
N VAL A 63 -3.23 3.44 8.06
CA VAL A 63 -2.56 3.28 6.77
C VAL A 63 -1.24 4.04 6.79
N ARG A 64 -0.14 3.33 6.51
CA ARG A 64 1.20 3.91 6.48
C ARG A 64 1.87 3.76 5.12
N GLY A 65 1.28 3.00 4.23
CA GLY A 65 1.82 2.84 2.91
C GLY A 65 0.79 2.27 1.96
N TYR A 66 1.09 2.33 0.66
CA TYR A 66 0.25 1.67 -0.33
C TYR A 66 1.05 1.40 -1.59
N SER A 67 0.56 0.48 -2.40
CA SER A 67 1.13 0.22 -3.72
C SER A 67 0.02 -0.10 -4.70
N ASN A 68 0.32 0.15 -5.97
CA ASN A 68 -0.60 -0.13 -7.07
C ASN A 68 0.18 -0.81 -8.20
N PHE A 69 -0.38 -1.90 -8.69
CA PHE A 69 0.21 -2.73 -9.73
C PHE A 69 -0.85 -2.93 -10.82
N ARG A 70 -0.46 -2.72 -12.07
CA ARG A 70 -1.39 -2.84 -13.19
C ARG A 70 -0.99 -4.02 -14.07
N VAL A 71 -1.97 -4.83 -14.45
CA VAL A 71 -1.74 -5.97 -15.34
C VAL A 71 -2.63 -5.81 -16.56
N ILE A 72 -2.00 -5.66 -17.74
CA ILE A 72 -2.72 -5.55 -19.00
C ILE A 72 -2.07 -6.50 -19.98
N ALA A 73 -2.88 -7.38 -20.58
CA ALA A 73 -2.42 -8.32 -21.59
C ALA A 73 -1.26 -9.20 -21.11
N GLY A 74 -1.28 -9.57 -19.83
CA GLY A 74 -0.26 -10.45 -19.26
C GLY A 74 1.01 -9.76 -18.83
N GLU A 75 1.09 -8.43 -18.99
CA GLU A 75 2.25 -7.67 -18.58
C GLU A 75 1.92 -6.84 -17.35
N GLY A 76 2.81 -6.89 -16.37
CA GLY A 76 2.63 -6.16 -15.13
C GLY A 76 3.49 -4.94 -15.07
N GLU A 77 2.98 -3.91 -14.42
CA GLU A 77 3.71 -2.66 -14.26
C GLU A 77 3.45 -2.10 -12.87
N LEU A 78 4.54 -1.78 -12.16
CA LEU A 78 4.41 -1.10 -10.89
C LEU A 78 4.06 0.35 -11.16
N MET A 79 2.92 0.79 -10.65
CA MET A 79 2.48 2.16 -10.86
C MET A 79 2.90 3.08 -9.73
N ARG A 80 2.71 2.64 -8.47
CA ARG A 80 3.03 3.46 -7.30
C ARG A 80 3.46 2.59 -6.13
N ILE A 81 4.44 3.08 -5.37
CA ILE A 81 4.70 2.61 -4.01
C ILE A 81 4.95 3.87 -3.18
N ALA A 82 4.24 4.00 -2.07
CA ALA A 82 4.39 5.15 -1.19
C ALA A 82 4.39 4.69 0.26
N VAL A 83 5.28 5.29 1.06
CA VAL A 83 5.36 5.00 2.49
C VAL A 83 5.37 6.33 3.23
N HIS A 84 4.56 6.42 4.28
CA HIS A 84 4.50 7.61 5.11
C HIS A 84 5.89 7.99 5.59
N GLY A 85 6.21 9.30 5.53
CA GLY A 85 7.55 9.77 5.85
C GLY A 85 8.06 9.35 7.22
N ALA A 86 7.18 9.33 8.22
CA ALA A 86 7.55 8.95 9.57
C ALA A 86 7.89 7.45 9.69
N CYS A 87 7.52 6.66 8.68
CA CYS A 87 7.71 5.21 8.72
C CYS A 87 8.80 4.72 7.79
N ARG A 88 9.47 5.63 7.10
CA ARG A 88 10.55 5.22 6.20
C ARG A 88 11.70 4.66 7.01
N GLY A 89 12.41 3.72 6.41
CA GLY A 89 13.50 3.04 7.10
C GLY A 89 13.07 1.83 7.90
N ARG A 90 11.79 1.48 7.87
CA ARG A 90 11.27 0.31 8.59
C ARG A 90 11.05 -0.89 7.68
N GLY A 91 11.41 -0.79 6.40
CA GLY A 91 11.24 -1.89 5.47
C GLY A 91 9.84 -2.02 4.89
N TYR A 92 8.98 -1.01 5.05
CA TYR A 92 7.60 -1.09 4.58
C TYR A 92 7.51 -1.11 3.06
N GLY A 93 8.37 -0.33 2.39
CA GLY A 93 8.41 -0.36 0.93
C GLY A 93 8.78 -1.74 0.42
N ARG A 94 9.70 -2.40 1.11
CA ARG A 94 10.11 -3.75 0.76
C ARG A 94 8.96 -4.74 0.92
N LEU A 95 8.20 -4.62 2.01
CA LEU A 95 7.06 -5.49 2.25
C LEU A 95 6.00 -5.31 1.16
N LEU A 96 5.76 -4.06 0.76
CA LEU A 96 4.82 -3.78 -0.33
C LEU A 96 5.31 -4.38 -1.65
N MET A 97 6.61 -4.26 -1.92
CA MET A 97 7.18 -4.83 -3.14
C MET A 97 7.08 -6.35 -3.13
N GLU A 98 7.34 -6.98 -1.98
CA GLU A 98 7.24 -8.43 -1.88
C GLU A 98 5.81 -8.91 -2.13
N ARG A 99 4.85 -8.17 -1.62
CA ARG A 99 3.44 -8.50 -1.87
C ARG A 99 3.11 -8.38 -3.35
N LEU A 100 3.65 -7.34 -3.99
CA LEU A 100 3.42 -7.11 -5.42
C LEU A 100 4.03 -8.24 -6.24
N LEU A 101 5.25 -8.66 -5.90
CA LEU A 101 5.91 -9.74 -6.62
C LEU A 101 5.16 -11.06 -6.47
N LYS A 102 4.59 -11.30 -5.30
CA LYS A 102 3.80 -12.49 -5.07
C LYS A 102 2.56 -12.48 -5.96
N GLU A 103 1.91 -11.33 -6.06
CA GLU A 103 0.74 -11.20 -6.92
C GLU A 103 1.11 -11.44 -8.38
N ALA A 104 2.26 -10.89 -8.80
CA ALA A 104 2.72 -11.06 -10.17
C ALA A 104 2.96 -12.54 -10.50
N GLU A 105 3.53 -13.29 -9.54
CA GLU A 105 3.72 -14.73 -9.71
C GLU A 105 2.39 -15.45 -9.89
N GLU A 106 1.42 -15.11 -9.04
CA GLU A 106 0.12 -15.75 -9.06
C GLU A 106 -0.64 -15.48 -10.35
N GLU A 107 -0.39 -14.30 -10.95
CA GLU A 107 -1.04 -13.91 -12.20
C GLU A 107 -0.25 -14.38 -13.43
N ASN A 108 0.88 -15.04 -13.24
CA ASN A 108 1.77 -15.45 -14.33
C ASN A 108 2.20 -14.26 -15.18
N VAL A 109 2.53 -13.16 -14.53
CA VAL A 109 2.96 -11.94 -15.20
C VAL A 109 4.45 -12.03 -15.52
N GLU A 110 4.82 -11.56 -16.69
CA GLU A 110 6.22 -11.54 -17.11
C GLU A 110 6.87 -10.18 -16.89
#